data_5d03e87f11d062ed2c670a763d3d6370
#
_entry.id   5d03e87f11d062ed2c670a763d3d6370
#
_cell.length_a   1.000
_cell.length_b   1.000
_cell.length_c   1.000
_cell.angle_alpha   90.00
_cell.angle_beta   90.00
_cell.angle_gamma   90.00
#
_symmetry.space_group_name_H-M   'P 1'
#
loop_
_entity.id
_entity.type
_entity.pdbx_description
1 polymer ?
#
loop_
_entity_poly.entity_id
_entity_poly.type
_entity_poly.pdbx_seq_one_letter_code
_entity_poly.pdbx_strand_id
1 'polypeptide(L)'
;MPDVKSEENEIPYGKENETCAELKRKYDVIVVGAGVAGLNAALFLPRDKEILLISKESPRHSDSYLAQGGICVLKWDGDYDAYFRDTMRAGHFENNPDTVDCMLRSSRETIADLLCSGVRFSRDEKGNFLYTREGGHSKNRIMYHEDCTGKEITSALFRRVKRLKNVHIRPYTVLLDILADEKN
;
A
#
# COMPACT_ATOMS: atom_id res chain seq x y z
N MET A 1 27.40 25.60 -12.31
CA MET A 1 26.60 24.36 -12.24
C MET A 1 25.15 24.79 -12.37
N PRO A 2 24.41 24.41 -13.41
CA PRO A 2 22.99 24.78 -13.53
C PRO A 2 22.14 23.89 -12.71
N ASP A 3 21.22 24.51 -11.94
CA ASP A 3 20.16 23.89 -11.15
C ASP A 3 19.30 22.97 -12.02
N VAL A 4 19.34 21.68 -11.74
CA VAL A 4 18.36 20.72 -12.26
C VAL A 4 17.10 20.88 -11.44
N LYS A 5 16.20 21.75 -11.89
CA LYS A 5 14.80 21.74 -11.42
C LYS A 5 14.22 20.38 -11.80
N SER A 6 13.98 19.54 -10.81
CA SER A 6 13.13 18.36 -10.96
C SER A 6 11.73 18.83 -11.36
N GLU A 7 11.38 18.68 -12.63
CA GLU A 7 9.99 18.79 -13.08
C GLU A 7 9.21 17.68 -12.38
N GLU A 8 8.54 18.02 -11.28
CA GLU A 8 7.46 17.25 -10.74
C GLU A 8 6.36 17.21 -11.81
N ASN A 9 6.36 16.14 -12.61
CA ASN A 9 5.25 15.84 -13.50
C ASN A 9 4.00 15.64 -12.63
N GLU A 10 3.29 16.73 -12.37
CA GLU A 10 1.95 16.71 -11.83
C GLU A 10 1.09 15.91 -12.79
N ILE A 11 0.75 14.68 -12.39
CA ILE A 11 -0.26 13.91 -13.11
C ILE A 11 -1.59 14.65 -12.86
N PRO A 12 -2.21 15.26 -13.89
CA PRO A 12 -3.45 15.99 -13.68
C PRO A 12 -4.51 15.00 -13.18
N TYR A 13 -5.00 15.21 -11.98
CA TYR A 13 -6.24 14.60 -11.51
C TYR A 13 -7.36 15.04 -12.45
N GLY A 14 -8.16 14.07 -12.91
CA GLY A 14 -9.28 14.31 -13.81
C GLY A 14 -10.16 15.48 -13.34
N LYS A 15 -10.66 16.21 -14.31
CA LYS A 15 -11.41 17.44 -14.17
C LYS A 15 -12.50 17.35 -13.08
N GLU A 16 -12.60 18.37 -12.26
CA GLU A 16 -13.50 18.54 -11.11
C GLU A 16 -15.01 18.52 -11.42
N ASN A 17 -15.46 17.97 -12.55
CA ASN A 17 -16.85 18.04 -13.02
C ASN A 17 -17.45 16.68 -13.40
N GLU A 18 -17.22 15.63 -12.60
CA GLU A 18 -18.08 14.46 -12.70
C GLU A 18 -19.27 14.64 -11.75
N THR A 19 -20.39 15.04 -12.30
CA THR A 19 -21.63 15.32 -11.59
C THR A 19 -22.18 14.04 -10.91
N CYS A 20 -22.92 14.23 -9.82
CA CYS A 20 -23.61 13.22 -8.98
C CYS A 20 -24.48 12.22 -9.78
N ALA A 21 -24.75 12.47 -11.07
CA ALA A 21 -25.53 11.60 -11.94
C ALA A 21 -24.84 10.28 -12.34
N GLU A 22 -23.50 10.20 -12.23
CA GLU A 22 -22.76 8.96 -12.55
C GLU A 22 -22.68 7.94 -11.40
N LEU A 23 -23.08 8.32 -10.19
CA LEU A 23 -23.10 7.46 -9.00
C LEU A 23 -24.23 6.40 -9.00
N LYS A 24 -25.02 6.32 -10.04
CA LYS A 24 -26.07 5.29 -10.17
C LYS A 24 -25.53 3.95 -10.71
N ARG A 25 -24.21 3.83 -10.88
CA ARG A 25 -23.61 2.60 -11.37
C ARG A 25 -23.60 1.54 -10.27
N LYS A 26 -24.01 0.34 -10.60
CA LYS A 26 -23.90 -0.81 -9.72
C LYS A 26 -22.45 -1.32 -9.77
N TYR A 27 -21.87 -1.58 -8.61
CA TYR A 27 -20.53 -2.17 -8.47
C TYR A 27 -20.64 -3.52 -7.79
N ASP A 28 -19.75 -4.45 -8.12
CA ASP A 28 -19.66 -5.75 -7.44
C ASP A 28 -18.93 -5.61 -6.11
N VAL A 29 -17.93 -4.71 -6.05
CA VAL A 29 -17.10 -4.49 -4.85
C VAL A 29 -16.89 -2.99 -4.64
N ILE A 30 -17.01 -2.54 -3.41
CA ILE A 30 -16.62 -1.20 -2.98
C ILE A 30 -15.43 -1.33 -2.04
N VAL A 31 -14.30 -0.73 -2.42
CA VAL A 31 -13.08 -0.64 -1.60
C VAL A 31 -13.04 0.73 -0.94
N VAL A 32 -13.04 0.77 0.37
CA VAL A 32 -13.03 2.02 1.15
C VAL A 32 -11.63 2.30 1.67
N GLY A 33 -11.01 3.33 1.12
CA GLY A 33 -9.65 3.75 1.45
C GLY A 33 -8.65 3.45 0.33
N ALA A 34 -7.91 4.48 -0.10
CA ALA A 34 -6.88 4.40 -1.14
C ALA A 34 -5.44 4.35 -0.57
N GLY A 35 -5.27 3.84 0.65
CA GLY A 35 -3.98 3.46 1.21
C GLY A 35 -3.47 2.16 0.61
N VAL A 36 -2.31 1.68 1.07
CA VAL A 36 -1.66 0.47 0.53
C VAL A 36 -2.58 -0.76 0.54
N ALA A 37 -3.38 -0.95 1.58
CA ALA A 37 -4.30 -2.08 1.69
C ALA A 37 -5.41 -2.04 0.61
N GLY A 38 -6.08 -0.89 0.45
CA GLY A 38 -7.15 -0.76 -0.56
C GLY A 38 -6.61 -0.82 -1.99
N LEU A 39 -5.46 -0.22 -2.25
CA LEU A 39 -4.82 -0.31 -3.57
C LEU A 39 -4.41 -1.76 -3.89
N ASN A 40 -3.86 -2.47 -2.92
CA ASN A 40 -3.49 -3.87 -3.09
C ASN A 40 -4.73 -4.74 -3.31
N ALA A 41 -5.79 -4.58 -2.52
CA ALA A 41 -7.05 -5.27 -2.72
C ALA A 41 -7.60 -5.06 -4.14
N ALA A 42 -7.65 -3.80 -4.62
CA ALA A 42 -8.10 -3.49 -5.98
C ALA A 42 -7.25 -4.15 -7.09
N LEU A 43 -5.93 -4.36 -6.84
CA LEU A 43 -5.04 -5.05 -7.77
C LEU A 43 -5.28 -6.56 -7.84
N PHE A 44 -5.71 -7.20 -6.75
CA PHE A 44 -5.90 -8.65 -6.67
C PHE A 44 -7.35 -9.10 -6.91
N LEU A 45 -8.33 -8.20 -6.86
CA LEU A 45 -9.70 -8.54 -7.19
C LEU A 45 -9.84 -8.99 -8.66
N PRO A 46 -10.79 -9.91 -8.97
CA PRO A 46 -11.02 -10.42 -10.30
C PRO A 46 -11.31 -9.32 -11.32
N ARG A 47 -10.81 -9.48 -12.54
CA ARG A 47 -10.91 -8.47 -13.62
C ARG A 47 -12.31 -8.37 -14.25
N ASP A 48 -13.15 -9.36 -14.04
CA ASP A 48 -14.57 -9.39 -14.43
C ASP A 48 -15.50 -8.68 -13.45
N LYS A 49 -14.97 -8.19 -12.31
CA LYS A 49 -15.71 -7.44 -11.28
C LYS A 49 -15.57 -5.94 -11.48
N GLU A 50 -16.67 -5.21 -11.43
CA GLU A 50 -16.69 -3.76 -11.40
C GLU A 50 -16.41 -3.28 -9.97
N ILE A 51 -15.35 -2.52 -9.80
CA ILE A 51 -14.82 -2.11 -8.49
C ILE A 51 -14.92 -0.60 -8.35
N LEU A 52 -15.48 -0.13 -7.25
CA LEU A 52 -15.42 1.27 -6.83
C LEU A 52 -14.40 1.42 -5.70
N LEU A 53 -13.34 2.19 -5.94
CA LEU A 53 -12.36 2.57 -4.92
C LEU A 53 -12.63 4.01 -4.48
N ILE A 54 -13.06 4.18 -3.24
CA ILE A 54 -13.33 5.51 -2.67
C ILE A 54 -12.28 5.90 -1.64
N SER A 55 -12.01 7.19 -1.52
CA SER A 55 -11.13 7.73 -0.47
C SER A 55 -11.59 9.09 0.00
N LYS A 56 -11.44 9.34 1.30
CA LYS A 56 -11.83 10.60 1.95
C LYS A 56 -11.13 11.80 1.33
N GLU A 57 -9.88 11.63 0.95
CA GLU A 57 -9.04 12.65 0.33
C GLU A 57 -8.30 12.07 -0.88
N SER A 58 -7.39 12.84 -1.46
CA SER A 58 -6.47 12.32 -2.46
C SER A 58 -5.69 11.11 -1.89
N PRO A 59 -5.42 10.07 -2.67
CA PRO A 59 -4.56 8.96 -2.26
C PRO A 59 -3.17 9.38 -1.76
N ARG A 60 -2.71 10.58 -2.15
CA ARG A 60 -1.45 11.19 -1.67
C ARG A 60 -1.51 11.70 -0.22
N HIS A 61 -2.69 11.73 0.40
CA HIS A 61 -2.88 12.14 1.80
C HIS A 61 -3.21 10.94 2.70
N SER A 62 -3.07 9.71 2.19
CA SER A 62 -3.23 8.53 3.02
C SER A 62 -2.04 8.35 3.97
N ASP A 63 -2.28 7.81 5.16
CA ASP A 63 -1.22 7.48 6.12
C ASP A 63 -0.14 6.59 5.48
N SER A 64 -0.55 5.67 4.60
CA SER A 64 0.39 4.85 3.83
C SER A 64 1.32 5.67 2.93
N TYR A 65 0.83 6.74 2.33
CA TYR A 65 1.65 7.61 1.48
C TYR A 65 2.62 8.46 2.31
N LEU A 66 2.20 8.88 3.50
CA LEU A 66 2.98 9.72 4.40
C LEU A 66 3.97 8.93 5.26
N ALA A 67 3.88 7.60 5.26
CA ALA A 67 4.78 6.75 6.04
C ALA A 67 6.23 6.87 5.56
N GLN A 68 7.15 7.17 6.48
CA GLN A 68 8.56 7.41 6.20
C GLN A 68 9.42 6.17 6.41
N GLY A 69 9.19 5.40 7.48
CA GLY A 69 10.04 4.31 7.94
C GLY A 69 10.43 3.31 6.85
N GLY A 70 9.77 2.18 6.78
CA GLY A 70 10.06 1.18 5.78
C GLY A 70 9.13 -0.02 5.90
N ILE A 71 9.46 -1.10 5.21
CA ILE A 71 8.72 -2.34 5.26
C ILE A 71 9.63 -3.49 5.70
N CYS A 72 9.19 -4.25 6.70
CA CYS A 72 9.94 -5.36 7.24
C CYS A 72 9.83 -6.59 6.33
N VAL A 73 10.92 -7.37 6.25
CA VAL A 73 10.95 -8.61 5.48
C VAL A 73 11.72 -9.70 6.24
N LEU A 74 11.24 -10.92 6.15
CA LEU A 74 11.95 -12.11 6.61
C LEU A 74 13.07 -12.44 5.62
N LYS A 75 14.29 -11.96 5.85
CA LYS A 75 15.42 -12.10 4.90
C LYS A 75 15.84 -13.55 4.69
N TRP A 76 15.89 -14.35 5.76
CA TRP A 76 16.22 -15.79 5.77
C TRP A 76 15.51 -16.49 6.93
N ASP A 77 15.33 -17.77 6.84
CA ASP A 77 14.53 -18.54 7.80
C ASP A 77 15.07 -18.52 9.23
N GLY A 78 16.38 -18.43 9.41
CA GLY A 78 17.01 -18.29 10.74
C GLY A 78 16.77 -16.95 11.45
N ASP A 79 16.07 -15.98 10.82
CA ASP A 79 15.63 -14.76 11.47
C ASP A 79 14.18 -14.84 11.97
N TYR A 80 13.46 -15.92 11.64
CA TYR A 80 12.04 -16.05 11.93
C TYR A 80 11.72 -15.87 13.43
N ASP A 81 12.39 -16.64 14.30
CA ASP A 81 12.11 -16.60 15.74
C ASP A 81 12.37 -15.24 16.37
N ALA A 82 13.43 -14.55 15.91
CA ALA A 82 13.75 -13.22 16.39
C ALA A 82 12.71 -12.19 15.90
N TYR A 83 12.31 -12.29 14.62
CA TYR A 83 11.30 -11.41 14.03
C TYR A 83 9.93 -11.63 14.69
N PHE A 84 9.53 -12.88 14.88
CA PHE A 84 8.27 -13.22 15.57
C PHE A 84 8.24 -12.64 16.99
N ARG A 85 9.28 -12.88 17.79
CA ARG A 85 9.36 -12.32 19.15
C ARG A 85 9.36 -10.79 19.18
N ASP A 86 10.08 -10.14 18.26
CA ASP A 86 10.09 -8.68 18.16
C ASP A 86 8.70 -8.14 17.88
N THR A 87 7.98 -8.76 16.94
CA THR A 87 6.60 -8.37 16.57
C THR A 87 5.62 -8.60 17.71
N MET A 88 5.67 -9.75 18.37
CA MET A 88 4.81 -10.05 19.52
C MET A 88 5.06 -9.06 20.66
N ARG A 89 6.34 -8.77 20.95
CA ARG A 89 6.70 -7.82 22.00
C ARG A 89 6.25 -6.39 21.67
N ALA A 90 6.38 -5.95 20.43
CA ALA A 90 5.93 -4.63 19.99
C ALA A 90 4.42 -4.45 20.15
N GLY A 91 3.64 -5.51 20.00
CA GLY A 91 2.20 -5.55 20.24
C GLY A 91 1.82 -5.95 21.67
N HIS A 92 2.76 -5.85 22.63
CA HIS A 92 2.51 -6.22 24.04
C HIS A 92 1.97 -7.64 24.23
N PHE A 93 2.25 -8.56 23.29
CA PHE A 93 1.75 -9.94 23.26
C PHE A 93 0.22 -10.07 23.10
N GLU A 94 -0.46 -9.00 22.69
CA GLU A 94 -1.89 -9.01 22.37
C GLU A 94 -2.17 -9.37 20.90
N ASN A 95 -1.13 -9.47 20.09
CA ASN A 95 -1.23 -9.89 18.69
C ASN A 95 -1.75 -11.34 18.59
N ASN A 96 -2.54 -11.61 17.55
CA ASN A 96 -2.85 -12.97 17.19
C ASN A 96 -1.62 -13.67 16.59
N PRO A 97 -1.08 -14.75 17.21
CA PRO A 97 0.16 -15.40 16.75
C PRO A 97 0.08 -15.97 15.34
N ASP A 98 -1.07 -16.54 14.94
CA ASP A 98 -1.26 -17.11 13.61
C ASP A 98 -1.23 -16.04 12.52
N THR A 99 -1.80 -14.87 12.81
CA THR A 99 -1.76 -13.72 11.91
C THR A 99 -0.34 -13.18 11.78
N VAL A 100 0.43 -13.14 12.88
CA VAL A 100 1.84 -12.75 12.85
C VAL A 100 2.66 -13.75 12.03
N ASP A 101 2.47 -15.06 12.24
CA ASP A 101 3.15 -16.10 11.44
C ASP A 101 2.87 -15.93 9.95
N CYS A 102 1.61 -15.78 9.57
CA CYS A 102 1.20 -15.55 8.19
C CYS A 102 1.88 -14.31 7.60
N MET A 103 1.87 -13.18 8.32
CA MET A 103 2.51 -11.93 7.90
C MET A 103 4.02 -12.10 7.66
N LEU A 104 4.72 -12.75 8.58
CA LEU A 104 6.16 -12.94 8.47
C LEU A 104 6.52 -13.82 7.26
N ARG A 105 5.83 -14.96 7.10
CA ARG A 105 6.10 -15.91 6.02
C ARG A 105 5.80 -15.34 4.65
N SER A 106 4.71 -14.58 4.51
CA SER A 106 4.33 -13.95 3.23
C SER A 106 5.18 -12.71 2.88
N SER A 107 5.99 -12.19 3.82
CA SER A 107 6.71 -10.93 3.63
C SER A 107 7.65 -10.93 2.41
N ARG A 108 8.30 -12.06 2.08
CA ARG A 108 9.18 -12.19 0.91
C ARG A 108 8.41 -12.07 -0.40
N GLU A 109 7.28 -12.75 -0.49
CA GLU A 109 6.39 -12.70 -1.65
C GLU A 109 5.83 -11.28 -1.82
N THR A 110 5.39 -10.66 -0.73
CA THR A 110 4.95 -9.26 -0.72
C THR A 110 6.01 -8.31 -1.28
N ILE A 111 7.28 -8.46 -0.87
CA ILE A 111 8.38 -7.64 -1.41
C ILE A 111 8.59 -7.91 -2.90
N ALA A 112 8.53 -9.17 -3.34
CA ALA A 112 8.64 -9.51 -4.75
C ALA A 112 7.52 -8.85 -5.58
N ASP A 113 6.28 -8.88 -5.10
CA ASP A 113 5.13 -8.24 -5.73
C ASP A 113 5.28 -6.71 -5.81
N LEU A 114 5.81 -6.09 -4.76
CA LEU A 114 6.10 -4.65 -4.76
C LEU A 114 7.17 -4.29 -5.79
N LEU A 115 8.24 -5.08 -5.89
CA LEU A 115 9.28 -4.91 -6.91
C LEU A 115 8.72 -5.08 -8.33
N CYS A 116 7.90 -6.11 -8.56
CA CYS A 116 7.16 -6.30 -9.82
C CYS A 116 6.18 -5.17 -10.10
N SER A 117 5.73 -4.46 -9.07
CA SER A 117 4.89 -3.28 -9.19
C SER A 117 5.66 -2.00 -9.53
N GLY A 118 7.00 -2.08 -9.59
CA GLY A 118 7.88 -0.98 -9.90
C GLY A 118 8.27 -0.14 -8.68
N VAL A 119 8.12 -0.68 -7.47
CA VAL A 119 8.64 -0.05 -6.24
C VAL A 119 10.17 -0.14 -6.24
N ARG A 120 10.82 0.97 -5.94
CA ARG A 120 12.27 1.06 -5.85
C ARG A 120 12.67 1.15 -4.37
N PHE A 121 13.40 0.16 -3.91
CA PHE A 121 14.05 0.22 -2.60
C PHE A 121 15.51 0.66 -2.73
N SER A 122 16.03 1.35 -1.72
CA SER A 122 17.41 1.83 -1.67
C SER A 122 18.41 0.68 -1.81
N ARG A 123 19.49 0.94 -2.57
CA ARG A 123 20.53 -0.04 -2.86
C ARG A 123 21.91 0.58 -2.63
N ASP A 124 22.89 -0.29 -2.35
CA ASP A 124 24.29 0.10 -2.33
C ASP A 124 24.87 0.26 -3.74
N GLU A 125 26.12 0.69 -3.84
CA GLU A 125 26.87 0.85 -5.11
C GLU A 125 27.00 -0.45 -5.92
N LYS A 126 26.87 -1.59 -5.26
CA LYS A 126 26.91 -2.94 -5.88
C LYS A 126 25.53 -3.45 -6.29
N GLY A 127 24.48 -2.66 -6.06
CA GLY A 127 23.09 -3.00 -6.37
C GLY A 127 22.39 -3.88 -5.33
N ASN A 128 22.99 -4.18 -4.17
CA ASN A 128 22.34 -4.94 -3.10
C ASN A 128 21.34 -4.04 -2.36
N PHE A 129 20.22 -4.62 -1.90
CA PHE A 129 19.26 -3.88 -1.09
C PHE A 129 19.86 -3.47 0.25
N LEU A 130 19.60 -2.24 0.63
CA LEU A 130 19.94 -1.71 1.94
C LEU A 130 18.84 -2.07 2.96
N TYR A 131 19.26 -2.31 4.19
CA TYR A 131 18.37 -2.64 5.30
C TYR A 131 18.72 -1.81 6.51
N THR A 132 17.72 -1.29 7.17
CA THR A 132 17.85 -0.56 8.44
C THR A 132 17.17 -1.32 9.58
N ARG A 133 17.38 -0.81 10.78
CA ARG A 133 16.74 -1.26 12.00
C ARG A 133 16.13 -0.06 12.71
N GLU A 134 14.85 -0.15 13.00
CA GLU A 134 14.13 0.84 13.78
C GLU A 134 13.58 0.23 15.07
N GLY A 135 12.91 1.06 15.89
CA GLY A 135 12.40 0.65 17.18
C GLY A 135 11.60 -0.65 17.15
N GLY A 136 11.79 -1.50 18.15
CA GLY A 136 11.14 -2.80 18.25
C GLY A 136 11.88 -3.96 17.54
N HIS A 137 12.74 -3.69 16.58
CA HIS A 137 13.48 -4.74 15.86
C HIS A 137 14.86 -5.03 16.47
N SER A 138 15.18 -6.31 16.63
CA SER A 138 16.50 -6.77 17.10
C SER A 138 17.54 -6.87 15.98
N LYS A 139 17.12 -6.90 14.68
CA LYS A 139 17.99 -7.03 13.52
C LYS A 139 17.60 -6.08 12.40
N ASN A 140 18.53 -5.83 11.46
CA ASN A 140 18.28 -5.04 10.26
C ASN A 140 17.46 -5.86 9.25
N ARG A 141 16.14 -5.61 9.18
CA ARG A 141 15.20 -6.30 8.30
C ARG A 141 14.23 -5.36 7.60
N ILE A 142 14.41 -4.06 7.75
CA ILE A 142 13.53 -3.03 7.18
C ILE A 142 14.13 -2.56 5.86
N MET A 143 13.42 -2.81 4.76
CA MET A 143 13.69 -2.22 3.46
C MET A 143 13.06 -0.84 3.38
N TYR A 144 13.73 0.11 2.75
CA TYR A 144 13.29 1.51 2.69
C TYR A 144 13.63 2.15 1.35
N HIS A 145 13.00 3.25 1.05
CA HIS A 145 13.34 4.13 -0.07
C HIS A 145 13.56 5.54 0.49
N GLU A 146 14.83 5.91 0.69
CA GLU A 146 15.19 7.18 1.35
C GLU A 146 14.40 7.37 2.65
N ASP A 147 13.73 8.51 2.84
CA ASP A 147 12.82 8.80 3.95
C ASP A 147 11.34 8.83 3.51
N CYS A 148 11.03 8.27 2.35
CA CYS A 148 9.70 8.36 1.73
C CYS A 148 9.18 7.00 1.21
N THR A 149 9.43 5.93 1.93
CA THR A 149 9.08 4.56 1.54
C THR A 149 7.58 4.40 1.23
N GLY A 150 6.72 4.97 2.07
CA GLY A 150 5.28 4.93 1.87
C GLY A 150 4.83 5.62 0.58
N LYS A 151 5.41 6.78 0.28
CA LYS A 151 5.18 7.51 -0.98
C LYS A 151 5.55 6.66 -2.20
N GLU A 152 6.72 6.00 -2.17
CA GLU A 152 7.19 5.16 -3.27
C GLU A 152 6.26 3.96 -3.49
N ILE A 153 5.93 3.21 -2.42
CA ILE A 153 5.04 2.05 -2.50
C ILE A 153 3.65 2.46 -2.99
N THR A 154 3.03 3.43 -2.31
CA THR A 154 1.66 3.84 -2.61
C THR A 154 1.54 4.40 -4.02
N SER A 155 2.53 5.20 -4.48
CA SER A 155 2.54 5.73 -5.85
C SER A 155 2.68 4.64 -6.90
N ALA A 156 3.51 3.63 -6.67
CA ALA A 156 3.68 2.51 -7.60
C ALA A 156 2.39 1.69 -7.73
N LEU A 157 1.77 1.34 -6.61
CA LEU A 157 0.49 0.61 -6.59
C LEU A 157 -0.63 1.42 -7.25
N PHE A 158 -0.72 2.72 -6.93
CA PHE A 158 -1.73 3.60 -7.50
C PHE A 158 -1.60 3.72 -9.02
N ARG A 159 -0.37 3.86 -9.55
CA ARG A 159 -0.14 3.85 -11.01
C ARG A 159 -0.65 2.57 -11.68
N ARG A 160 -0.52 1.41 -11.01
CA ARG A 160 -1.05 0.14 -11.52
C ARG A 160 -2.58 0.11 -11.48
N VAL A 161 -3.18 0.48 -10.34
CA VAL A 161 -4.64 0.51 -10.19
C VAL A 161 -5.29 1.41 -11.26
N LYS A 162 -4.72 2.60 -11.52
CA LYS A 162 -5.20 3.51 -12.57
C LYS A 162 -5.24 2.91 -13.98
N ARG A 163 -4.47 1.86 -14.25
CA ARG A 163 -4.47 1.18 -15.56
C ARG A 163 -5.56 0.12 -15.68
N LEU A 164 -6.25 -0.20 -14.58
CA LEU A 164 -7.32 -1.19 -14.57
C LEU A 164 -8.61 -0.56 -15.05
N LYS A 165 -9.19 -1.15 -16.11
CA LYS A 165 -10.43 -0.64 -16.73
C LYS A 165 -11.67 -0.87 -15.87
N ASN A 166 -11.61 -1.88 -15.00
CA ASN A 166 -12.71 -2.30 -14.12
C ASN A 166 -12.65 -1.63 -12.73
N VAL A 167 -11.70 -0.72 -12.48
CA VAL A 167 -11.57 0.01 -11.21
C VAL A 167 -11.89 1.49 -11.42
N HIS A 168 -12.93 1.95 -10.76
CA HIS A 168 -13.39 3.33 -10.78
C HIS A 168 -12.94 4.01 -9.48
N ILE A 169 -12.11 5.04 -9.60
CA ILE A 169 -11.52 5.73 -8.44
C ILE A 169 -12.29 7.01 -8.17
N ARG A 170 -12.76 7.16 -6.93
CA ARG A 170 -13.48 8.36 -6.45
C ARG A 170 -12.80 8.90 -5.20
N PRO A 171 -11.88 9.86 -5.32
CA PRO A 171 -11.37 10.61 -4.19
C PRO A 171 -12.44 11.58 -3.65
N TYR A 172 -12.19 12.13 -2.48
CA TYR A 172 -13.09 13.08 -1.78
C TYR A 172 -14.49 12.51 -1.53
N THR A 173 -14.54 11.19 -1.29
CA THR A 173 -15.79 10.46 -1.06
C THR A 173 -15.69 9.71 0.27
N VAL A 174 -16.68 9.91 1.14
CA VAL A 174 -16.74 9.32 2.49
C VAL A 174 -17.86 8.30 2.56
N LEU A 175 -17.56 7.11 3.07
CA LEU A 175 -18.58 6.14 3.48
C LEU A 175 -19.21 6.64 4.79
N LEU A 176 -20.50 6.91 4.78
CA LEU A 176 -21.24 7.31 5.98
C LEU A 176 -21.92 6.12 6.66
N ASP A 177 -22.55 5.24 5.87
CA ASP A 177 -23.30 4.11 6.39
C ASP A 177 -23.42 3.01 5.33
N ILE A 178 -23.72 1.80 5.79
CA ILE A 178 -24.01 0.64 4.95
C ILE A 178 -25.46 0.25 5.19
N LEU A 179 -26.30 0.45 4.17
CA LEU A 179 -27.69 0.02 4.20
C LEU A 179 -27.79 -1.36 3.56
N ALA A 180 -28.11 -2.37 4.34
CA ALA A 180 -28.33 -3.73 3.84
C ALA A 180 -29.83 -4.03 3.78
N ASP A 181 -30.27 -4.68 2.70
CA ASP A 181 -31.60 -5.23 2.62
C ASP A 181 -31.70 -6.48 3.50
N GLU A 182 -32.86 -6.69 4.18
CA GLU A 182 -33.09 -7.83 5.09
C GLU A 182 -32.97 -9.21 4.41
N LYS A 183 -32.69 -9.25 3.09
CA LYS A 183 -32.61 -10.49 2.30
C LYS A 183 -31.19 -10.91 1.91
N ASN A 184 -30.15 -10.20 2.39
CA ASN A 184 -28.73 -10.54 2.13
C ASN A 184 -27.95 -10.63 3.43
#